data_5470768b7575224678d935d50e26b192
#
_entry.id   5470768b7575224678d935d50e26b192
#
_cell.length_a   1.000
_cell.length_b   1.000
_cell.length_c   1.000
_cell.angle_alpha   90.00
_cell.angle_beta   90.00
_cell.angle_gamma   90.00
#
_symmetry.space_group_name_H-M   'P 1'
#
loop_
_entity.id
_entity.type
_entity.pdbx_description
1 polymer ?
#
loop_
_entity_poly.entity_id
_entity_poly.type
_entity_poly.pdbx_seq_one_letter_code
_entity_poly.pdbx_strand_id
1 'polypeptide(L)'
;YVLVDYENVHVKSLSLLKGDHFRVRVFLGPNNTKLPVELVIAMQEFGERAEYIILETSGRNALDFHIAYYLGALASVEPSGFFHIISGDTGFDPLIQHLKKNKIFAARSASIEEMPCFATPLLSATVEPKITAPQQKPNSTQSRPTREELINAAVDDLIKRKASKPRTPK
;
A
#
# COMPACT_ATOMS: atom_id res chain seq x y z
N TYR A 1 -8.59 -8.59 6.87
CA TYR A 1 -8.00 -8.25 8.17
C TYR A 1 -7.75 -6.75 8.27
N VAL A 2 -8.19 -6.12 9.36
CA VAL A 2 -7.97 -4.70 9.65
C VAL A 2 -7.02 -4.61 10.86
N LEU A 3 -5.81 -4.13 10.62
CA LEU A 3 -4.76 -3.97 11.63
C LEU A 3 -4.66 -2.48 11.97
N VAL A 4 -5.03 -2.14 13.18
CA VAL A 4 -5.15 -0.75 13.64
C VAL A 4 -3.94 -0.36 14.47
N ASP A 5 -3.20 0.62 14.02
CA ASP A 5 -2.13 1.30 14.75
C ASP A 5 -2.74 2.37 15.67
N TYR A 6 -3.00 1.99 16.91
CA TYR A 6 -3.71 2.87 17.84
C TYR A 6 -2.85 3.99 18.43
N GLU A 7 -1.54 3.95 18.26
CA GLU A 7 -0.66 5.09 18.61
C GLU A 7 -0.79 6.23 17.60
N ASN A 8 -1.01 5.91 16.33
CA ASN A 8 -1.13 6.88 15.25
C ASN A 8 -2.57 7.27 14.93
N VAL A 9 -3.55 6.39 15.19
CA VAL A 9 -4.94 6.63 14.80
C VAL A 9 -5.91 6.29 15.92
N HIS A 10 -6.68 7.27 16.37
CA HIS A 10 -7.79 7.04 17.29
C HIS A 10 -9.04 6.64 16.51
N VAL A 11 -9.29 5.34 16.43
CA VAL A 11 -10.40 4.77 15.67
C VAL A 11 -11.74 5.11 16.31
N LYS A 12 -12.57 5.87 15.61
CA LYS A 12 -13.93 6.23 16.04
C LYS A 12 -15.02 5.41 15.32
N SER A 13 -14.70 4.82 14.20
CA SER A 13 -15.69 4.29 13.25
C SER A 13 -15.56 2.78 13.01
N LEU A 14 -15.16 2.03 14.05
CA LEU A 14 -15.05 0.57 13.95
C LEU A 14 -16.40 -0.06 13.57
N SER A 15 -17.50 0.57 13.97
CA SER A 15 -18.88 0.16 13.62
C SER A 15 -19.20 0.19 12.12
N LEU A 16 -18.36 0.82 11.29
CA LEU A 16 -18.48 0.75 9.83
C LEU A 16 -18.10 -0.63 9.28
N LEU A 17 -17.25 -1.38 9.98
CA LEU A 17 -16.80 -2.71 9.58
C LEU A 17 -17.91 -3.74 9.86
N LYS A 18 -19.02 -3.61 9.13
CA LYS A 18 -20.17 -4.52 9.26
C LYS A 18 -19.92 -5.78 8.43
N GLY A 19 -20.40 -6.93 8.95
CA GLY A 19 -20.34 -8.21 8.26
C GLY A 19 -19.28 -9.15 8.84
N ASP A 20 -19.48 -10.44 8.60
CA ASP A 20 -18.71 -11.53 9.24
C ASP A 20 -17.33 -11.75 8.61
N HIS A 21 -17.04 -11.08 7.50
CA HIS A 21 -15.78 -11.19 6.78
C HIS A 21 -14.67 -10.30 7.33
N PHE A 22 -14.98 -9.33 8.21
CA PHE A 22 -13.96 -8.51 8.83
C PHE A 22 -13.40 -9.17 10.10
N ARG A 23 -12.07 -9.14 10.22
CA ARG A 23 -11.33 -9.50 11.42
C ARG A 23 -10.45 -8.33 11.82
N VAL A 24 -10.51 -7.92 13.08
CA VAL A 24 -9.87 -6.70 13.56
C VAL A 24 -8.76 -7.03 14.55
N ARG A 25 -7.62 -6.39 14.43
CA ARG A 25 -6.53 -6.40 15.40
C ARG A 25 -6.16 -4.97 15.76
N VAL A 26 -6.36 -4.59 17.02
CA VAL A 26 -6.02 -3.26 17.52
C VAL A 26 -4.73 -3.37 18.30
N PHE A 27 -3.66 -2.73 17.79
CA PHE A 27 -2.35 -2.72 18.40
C PHE A 27 -2.23 -1.55 19.35
N LEU A 28 -1.92 -1.85 20.60
CA LEU A 28 -1.83 -0.89 21.70
C LEU A 28 -0.39 -0.86 22.22
N GLY A 29 0.21 0.33 22.27
CA GLY A 29 1.47 0.51 22.97
C GLY A 29 1.28 0.55 24.48
N PRO A 30 2.36 0.43 25.28
CA PRO A 30 2.28 0.38 26.74
C PRO A 30 1.71 1.66 27.37
N ASN A 31 1.70 2.77 26.61
CA ASN A 31 1.14 4.05 27.07
C ASN A 31 -0.37 4.19 26.82
N ASN A 32 -0.98 3.28 26.05
CA ASN A 32 -2.42 3.27 25.77
C ASN A 32 -3.21 2.66 26.93
N THR A 33 -3.17 3.29 28.10
CA THR A 33 -3.79 2.78 29.33
C THR A 33 -5.30 3.04 29.43
N LYS A 34 -5.86 3.84 28.52
CA LYS A 34 -7.29 4.20 28.48
C LYS A 34 -7.81 4.06 27.06
N LEU A 35 -8.96 3.42 26.92
CA LEU A 35 -9.65 3.26 25.64
C LEU A 35 -11.03 3.92 25.72
N PRO A 36 -11.52 4.56 24.65
CA PRO A 36 -12.89 5.04 24.57
C PRO A 36 -13.88 3.87 24.71
N VAL A 37 -14.96 4.11 25.42
CA VAL A 37 -15.99 3.10 25.65
C VAL A 37 -16.60 2.62 24.31
N GLU A 38 -16.77 3.53 23.36
CA GLU A 38 -17.27 3.22 22.02
C GLU A 38 -16.41 2.19 21.28
N LEU A 39 -15.07 2.31 21.40
CA LEU A 39 -14.14 1.32 20.84
C LEU A 39 -14.30 -0.03 21.51
N VAL A 40 -14.41 -0.06 22.83
CA VAL A 40 -14.56 -1.30 23.61
C VAL A 40 -15.86 -2.01 23.23
N ILE A 41 -16.99 -1.28 23.15
CA ILE A 41 -18.28 -1.84 22.75
C ILE A 41 -18.19 -2.40 21.32
N ALA A 42 -17.64 -1.65 20.38
CA ALA A 42 -17.50 -2.11 19.00
C ALA A 42 -16.64 -3.39 18.90
N MET A 43 -15.52 -3.46 19.65
CA MET A 43 -14.69 -4.66 19.70
C MET A 43 -15.45 -5.87 20.27
N GLN A 44 -16.29 -5.67 21.28
CA GLN A 44 -17.14 -6.74 21.86
C GLN A 44 -18.17 -7.28 20.85
N GLU A 45 -18.74 -6.42 20.00
CA GLU A 45 -19.67 -6.83 18.94
C GLU A 45 -19.00 -7.73 17.89
N PHE A 46 -17.70 -7.61 17.68
CA PHE A 46 -16.94 -8.52 16.81
C PHE A 46 -16.72 -9.90 17.43
N GLY A 47 -16.75 -10.02 18.77
CA GLY A 47 -16.46 -11.28 19.46
C GLY A 47 -15.07 -11.83 19.12
N GLU A 48 -14.98 -13.09 18.77
CA GLU A 48 -13.72 -13.77 18.42
C GLU A 48 -13.01 -13.21 17.16
N ARG A 49 -13.70 -12.39 16.39
CA ARG A 49 -13.14 -11.75 15.19
C ARG A 49 -12.32 -10.51 15.50
N ALA A 50 -12.34 -10.02 16.75
CA ALA A 50 -11.56 -8.87 17.16
C ALA A 50 -10.65 -9.20 18.36
N GLU A 51 -9.46 -8.61 18.35
CA GLU A 51 -8.45 -8.84 19.37
C GLU A 51 -7.64 -7.57 19.64
N TYR A 52 -7.30 -7.32 20.91
CA TYR A 52 -6.31 -6.33 21.30
C TYR A 52 -4.94 -6.97 21.37
N ILE A 53 -3.97 -6.43 20.68
CA ILE A 53 -2.56 -6.81 20.76
C ILE A 53 -1.85 -5.75 21.59
N ILE A 54 -1.50 -6.08 22.83
CA ILE A 54 -0.90 -5.16 23.76
C ILE A 54 0.60 -5.39 23.83
N LEU A 55 1.39 -4.36 23.55
CA LEU A 55 2.83 -4.39 23.67
C LEU A 55 3.23 -4.17 25.12
N GLU A 56 4.08 -5.06 25.65
CA GLU A 56 4.57 -4.97 27.04
C GLU A 56 5.63 -3.88 27.22
N THR A 57 6.41 -3.60 26.17
CA THR A 57 7.52 -2.66 26.24
C THR A 57 7.45 -1.63 25.11
N SER A 58 7.82 -0.39 25.45
CA SER A 58 7.98 0.66 24.46
C SER A 58 9.32 0.55 23.73
N GLY A 59 9.34 1.02 22.49
CA GLY A 59 10.55 1.11 21.68
C GLY A 59 10.29 1.87 20.39
N ARG A 60 11.34 2.39 19.79
CA ARG A 60 11.19 3.06 18.50
C ARG A 60 10.63 2.08 17.46
N ASN A 61 9.53 2.42 16.82
CA ASN A 61 8.82 1.62 15.82
C ASN A 61 8.41 0.21 16.35
N ALA A 62 8.29 0.04 17.67
CA ALA A 62 7.97 -1.27 18.25
C ALA A 62 6.60 -1.77 17.75
N LEU A 63 5.62 -0.88 17.70
CA LEU A 63 4.27 -1.19 17.26
C LEU A 63 4.26 -1.52 15.76
N ASP A 64 5.03 -0.82 14.93
CA ASP A 64 5.14 -1.07 13.50
C ASP A 64 5.70 -2.47 13.21
N PHE A 65 6.73 -2.89 13.97
CA PHE A 65 7.29 -4.24 13.85
C PHE A 65 6.28 -5.32 14.26
N HIS A 66 5.47 -5.07 15.28
CA HIS A 66 4.42 -5.99 15.69
C HIS A 66 3.33 -6.10 14.61
N ILE A 67 2.88 -4.97 14.05
CA ILE A 67 1.92 -4.96 12.94
C ILE A 67 2.48 -5.73 11.73
N ALA A 68 3.73 -5.50 11.37
CA ALA A 68 4.38 -6.20 10.25
C ALA A 68 4.48 -7.70 10.50
N TYR A 69 4.87 -8.10 11.73
CA TYR A 69 4.93 -9.51 12.13
C TYR A 69 3.56 -10.20 12.06
N TYR A 70 2.53 -9.60 12.66
CA TYR A 70 1.18 -10.17 12.65
C TYR A 70 0.61 -10.25 11.24
N LEU A 71 0.84 -9.23 10.40
CA LEU A 71 0.44 -9.24 9.01
C LEU A 71 1.08 -10.42 8.26
N GLY A 72 2.39 -10.62 8.40
CA GLY A 72 3.09 -11.73 7.78
C GLY A 72 2.61 -13.09 8.27
N ALA A 73 2.38 -13.25 9.57
CA ALA A 73 1.85 -14.47 10.18
C ALA A 73 0.44 -14.78 9.66
N LEU A 74 -0.46 -13.80 9.64
CA LEU A 74 -1.82 -13.95 9.13
C LEU A 74 -1.83 -14.26 7.63
N ALA A 75 -0.98 -13.61 6.83
CA ALA A 75 -0.88 -13.85 5.40
C ALA A 75 -0.36 -15.27 5.08
N SER A 76 0.46 -15.85 5.97
CA SER A 76 0.91 -17.23 5.80
C SER A 76 -0.20 -18.26 6.06
N VAL A 77 -1.14 -17.95 6.95
CA VAL A 77 -2.29 -18.81 7.29
C VAL A 77 -3.43 -18.62 6.29
N GLU A 78 -3.67 -17.40 5.85
CA GLU A 78 -4.75 -17.05 4.92
C GLU A 78 -4.21 -16.22 3.74
N PRO A 79 -3.53 -16.85 2.77
CA PRO A 79 -2.87 -16.15 1.66
C PRO A 79 -3.84 -15.38 0.74
N SER A 80 -5.12 -15.77 0.71
CA SER A 80 -6.18 -15.08 -0.05
C SER A 80 -6.76 -13.88 0.69
N GLY A 81 -6.39 -13.66 1.94
CA GLY A 81 -6.87 -12.56 2.77
C GLY A 81 -6.43 -11.19 2.23
N PHE A 82 -7.24 -10.17 2.50
CA PHE A 82 -6.87 -8.78 2.28
C PHE A 82 -6.47 -8.15 3.62
N PHE A 83 -5.28 -7.57 3.67
CA PHE A 83 -4.71 -6.98 4.89
C PHE A 83 -4.71 -5.46 4.81
N HIS A 84 -5.47 -4.81 5.69
CA HIS A 84 -5.59 -3.35 5.71
C HIS A 84 -4.97 -2.79 6.97
N ILE A 85 -3.93 -1.98 6.82
CA ILE A 85 -3.31 -1.24 7.93
C ILE A 85 -4.02 0.11 8.07
N ILE A 86 -4.52 0.40 9.26
CA ILE A 86 -5.06 1.72 9.59
C ILE A 86 -4.00 2.45 10.40
N SER A 87 -3.30 3.37 9.74
CA SER A 87 -2.24 4.20 10.32
C SER A 87 -2.01 5.44 9.49
N GLY A 88 -1.75 6.56 10.14
CA GLY A 88 -1.27 7.79 9.51
C GLY A 88 0.20 7.71 9.05
N ASP A 89 0.97 6.72 9.53
CA ASP A 89 2.38 6.60 9.23
C ASP A 89 2.62 6.03 7.83
N THR A 90 3.26 6.83 6.97
CA THR A 90 3.67 6.42 5.62
C THR A 90 4.86 5.43 5.63
N GLY A 91 5.48 5.20 6.77
CA GLY A 91 6.53 4.19 6.96
C GLY A 91 6.10 2.78 6.58
N PHE A 92 4.79 2.49 6.59
CA PHE A 92 4.23 1.23 6.09
C PHE A 92 4.19 1.11 4.56
N ASP A 93 4.28 2.20 3.80
CA ASP A 93 4.12 2.16 2.33
C ASP A 93 5.16 1.27 1.62
N PRO A 94 6.44 1.25 2.02
CA PRO A 94 7.42 0.29 1.47
C PRO A 94 7.05 -1.17 1.75
N LEU A 95 6.54 -1.48 2.96
CA LEU A 95 6.05 -2.81 3.30
C LEU A 95 4.87 -3.21 2.41
N ILE A 96 3.89 -2.34 2.23
CA ILE A 96 2.74 -2.58 1.35
C ILE A 96 3.19 -2.86 -0.09
N GLN A 97 4.16 -2.11 -0.61
CA GLN A 97 4.71 -2.35 -1.94
C GLN A 97 5.41 -3.72 -2.04
N HIS A 98 6.16 -4.11 -1.01
CA HIS A 98 6.81 -5.42 -0.94
C HIS A 98 5.79 -6.56 -0.91
N LEU A 99 4.75 -6.45 -0.09
CA LEU A 99 3.67 -7.43 0.02
C LEU A 99 2.95 -7.63 -1.33
N LYS A 100 2.62 -6.53 -2.02
CA LYS A 100 1.99 -6.58 -3.36
C LYS A 100 2.86 -7.31 -4.39
N LYS A 101 4.19 -7.10 -4.37
CA LYS A 101 5.13 -7.85 -5.22
C LYS A 101 5.10 -9.34 -4.95
N ASN A 102 4.86 -9.74 -3.69
CA ASN A 102 4.73 -11.14 -3.27
C ASN A 102 3.29 -11.67 -3.39
N LYS A 103 2.40 -10.95 -4.10
CA LYS A 103 1.00 -11.33 -4.33
C LYS A 103 0.16 -11.39 -3.04
N ILE A 104 0.56 -10.70 -2.00
CA ILE A 104 -0.22 -10.51 -0.77
C ILE A 104 -1.02 -9.21 -0.92
N PHE A 105 -2.33 -9.31 -0.80
CA PHE A 105 -3.22 -8.17 -0.94
C PHE A 105 -3.19 -7.32 0.32
N ALA A 106 -2.52 -6.18 0.24
CA ALA A 106 -2.37 -5.26 1.37
C ALA A 106 -2.56 -3.81 0.93
N ALA A 107 -3.11 -3.00 1.83
CA ALA A 107 -3.26 -1.55 1.67
C ALA A 107 -3.09 -0.83 3.02
N ARG A 108 -2.90 0.48 2.99
CA ARG A 108 -2.96 1.36 4.16
C ARG A 108 -3.95 2.49 3.90
N SER A 109 -4.66 2.88 4.94
CA SER A 109 -5.48 4.10 4.98
C SER A 109 -5.23 4.84 6.29
N ALA A 110 -5.42 6.16 6.28
CA ALA A 110 -5.26 6.96 7.49
C ALA A 110 -6.44 6.76 8.48
N SER A 111 -7.58 6.28 8.00
CA SER A 111 -8.74 5.95 8.82
C SER A 111 -9.55 4.79 8.19
N ILE A 112 -10.52 4.27 8.95
CA ILE A 112 -11.43 3.22 8.45
C ILE A 112 -12.32 3.77 7.33
N GLU A 113 -12.77 5.01 7.46
CA GLU A 113 -13.62 5.68 6.47
C GLU A 113 -12.94 5.81 5.10
N GLU A 114 -11.60 5.94 5.10
CA GLU A 114 -10.81 6.05 3.88
C GLU A 114 -10.45 4.69 3.26
N MET A 115 -10.88 3.58 3.85
CA MET A 115 -10.67 2.28 3.24
C MET A 115 -11.36 2.20 1.88
N PRO A 116 -10.72 1.60 0.85
CA PRO A 116 -11.28 1.52 -0.51
C PRO A 116 -12.68 0.90 -0.59
N CYS A 117 -13.02 0.01 0.36
CA CYS A 117 -14.35 -0.61 0.41
C CYS A 117 -15.46 0.35 0.89
N PHE A 118 -15.10 1.49 1.50
CA PHE A 118 -16.04 2.54 1.94
C PHE A 118 -15.91 3.81 1.11
N ALA A 119 -14.81 3.98 0.38
CA ALA A 119 -14.69 5.08 -0.55
C ALA A 119 -15.84 4.96 -1.57
N THR A 120 -16.84 5.82 -1.47
CA THR A 120 -17.83 6.00 -2.53
C THR A 120 -17.03 6.16 -3.83
N PRO A 121 -17.33 5.43 -4.92
CA PRO A 121 -16.71 5.73 -6.18
C PRO A 121 -17.15 7.16 -6.52
N LEU A 122 -16.28 8.12 -6.21
CA LEU A 122 -16.31 9.41 -6.90
C LEU A 122 -16.19 9.00 -8.36
N LEU A 123 -17.34 9.03 -9.07
CA LEU A 123 -17.38 9.04 -10.50
C LEU A 123 -16.22 9.91 -10.90
N SER A 124 -15.23 9.27 -11.51
CA SER A 124 -14.00 9.91 -11.97
C SER A 124 -14.40 11.24 -12.58
N ALA A 125 -14.25 12.31 -11.80
CA ALA A 125 -14.26 13.63 -12.34
C ALA A 125 -13.16 13.60 -13.40
N THR A 126 -13.58 13.51 -14.63
CA THR A 126 -12.81 13.79 -15.82
C THR A 126 -11.85 14.91 -15.46
N VAL A 127 -10.58 14.58 -15.35
CA VAL A 127 -9.54 15.60 -15.34
C VAL A 127 -9.56 16.14 -16.75
N GLU A 128 -10.43 17.11 -17.00
CA GLU A 128 -10.28 17.97 -18.16
C GLU A 128 -8.89 18.61 -18.04
N PRO A 129 -8.01 18.43 -19.03
CA PRO A 129 -6.74 19.13 -19.02
C PRO A 129 -7.08 20.63 -19.17
N LYS A 130 -6.86 21.37 -18.10
CA LYS A 130 -6.94 22.84 -18.11
C LYS A 130 -5.89 23.33 -19.10
N ILE A 131 -6.34 23.58 -20.33
CA ILE A 131 -5.55 24.22 -21.37
C ILE A 131 -5.32 25.65 -20.93
N THR A 132 -4.21 25.91 -20.27
CA THR A 132 -3.64 27.24 -20.16
C THR A 132 -2.86 27.47 -21.45
N ALA A 133 -3.30 28.42 -22.25
CA ALA A 133 -2.71 28.82 -23.52
C ALA A 133 -1.23 29.18 -23.37
N PRO A 134 -0.36 28.80 -24.32
CA PRO A 134 1.06 29.02 -24.22
C PRO A 134 1.46 30.40 -24.76
N GLN A 135 2.31 31.08 -24.00
CA GLN A 135 3.15 32.12 -24.60
C GLN A 135 4.29 31.46 -25.38
N GLN A 136 4.33 31.78 -26.66
CA GLN A 136 5.34 31.37 -27.62
C GLN A 136 6.74 31.91 -27.27
N LYS A 137 7.77 31.05 -27.36
CA LYS A 137 9.07 31.37 -27.95
C LYS A 137 9.67 30.10 -28.59
N PRO A 138 10.46 30.24 -29.69
CA PRO A 138 10.57 29.20 -30.71
C PRO A 138 11.84 28.35 -30.64
N ASN A 139 11.79 27.24 -31.42
CA ASN A 139 12.89 26.37 -31.91
C ASN A 139 13.36 25.23 -30.99
N SER A 140 13.15 24.01 -31.31
CA SER A 140 13.77 23.18 -32.34
C SER A 140 13.03 21.84 -32.45
N THR A 141 12.67 21.52 -33.66
CA THR A 141 12.03 20.25 -34.09
C THR A 141 13.00 19.10 -33.91
N GLN A 142 12.72 18.19 -32.98
CA GLN A 142 13.17 16.80 -33.04
C GLN A 142 11.96 15.92 -32.92
N SER A 143 11.55 15.37 -34.04
CA SER A 143 10.50 14.35 -34.16
C SER A 143 10.93 13.11 -33.40
N ARG A 144 10.03 12.57 -32.55
CA ARG A 144 10.23 11.25 -31.95
C ARG A 144 10.33 10.21 -33.07
N PRO A 145 11.34 9.32 -33.03
CA PRO A 145 11.48 8.28 -34.06
C PRO A 145 10.26 7.36 -34.00
N THR A 146 9.80 6.97 -35.19
CA THR A 146 8.70 6.03 -35.34
C THR A 146 9.09 4.64 -34.87
N ARG A 147 8.11 3.78 -34.57
CA ARG A 147 8.34 2.39 -34.15
C ARG A 147 9.24 1.62 -35.09
N GLU A 148 9.12 1.89 -36.40
CA GLU A 148 9.93 1.26 -37.44
C GLU A 148 11.38 1.73 -37.42
N GLU A 149 11.64 3.00 -37.18
CA GLU A 149 12.99 3.55 -37.03
C GLU A 149 13.72 2.98 -35.81
N LEU A 150 13.00 2.75 -34.70
CA LEU A 150 13.56 2.11 -33.50
C LEU A 150 13.91 0.62 -33.76
N ILE A 151 13.07 -0.09 -34.50
CA ILE A 151 13.30 -1.50 -34.87
C ILE A 151 14.53 -1.59 -35.78
N ASN A 152 14.63 -0.76 -36.77
CA ASN A 152 15.76 -0.76 -37.71
C ASN A 152 17.08 -0.41 -37.02
N ALA A 153 17.08 0.57 -36.10
CA ALA A 153 18.24 0.92 -35.30
C ALA A 153 18.70 -0.24 -34.39
N ALA A 154 17.77 -0.98 -33.79
CA ALA A 154 18.07 -2.15 -32.98
C ALA A 154 18.63 -3.32 -33.80
N VAL A 155 18.13 -3.55 -35.01
CA VAL A 155 18.62 -4.58 -35.92
C VAL A 155 20.06 -4.25 -36.36
N ASP A 156 20.33 -3.00 -36.73
CA ASP A 156 21.67 -2.55 -37.14
C ASP A 156 22.71 -2.71 -36.01
N ASP A 157 22.33 -2.41 -34.74
CA ASP A 157 23.19 -2.60 -33.58
C ASP A 157 23.51 -4.09 -33.34
N LEU A 158 22.53 -4.97 -33.52
CA LEU A 158 22.71 -6.42 -33.40
C LEU A 158 23.64 -6.98 -34.50
N ILE A 159 23.52 -6.47 -35.74
CA ILE A 159 24.38 -6.88 -36.87
C ILE A 159 25.83 -6.44 -36.60
N LYS A 160 26.04 -5.22 -36.12
CA LYS A 160 27.36 -4.68 -35.78
C LYS A 160 28.02 -5.48 -34.64
N ARG A 161 27.27 -5.91 -33.63
CA ARG A 161 27.76 -6.73 -32.52
C ARG A 161 28.13 -8.15 -32.96
N LYS A 162 27.45 -8.74 -33.96
CA LYS A 162 27.84 -10.05 -34.53
C LYS A 162 29.13 -10.02 -35.33
N ALA A 163 29.49 -8.86 -35.89
CA ALA A 163 30.75 -8.70 -36.63
C ALA A 163 31.99 -8.53 -35.72
N SER A 164 31.81 -8.29 -34.41
CA SER A 164 32.89 -8.10 -33.46
C SER A 164 33.05 -9.29 -32.49
N LYS A 165 33.35 -10.51 -33.02
CA LYS A 165 33.76 -11.62 -32.18
C LYS A 165 35.25 -11.51 -31.85
N PRO A 166 35.65 -11.50 -30.56
CA PRO A 166 37.07 -11.59 -30.21
C PRO A 166 37.60 -12.97 -30.58
N ARG A 167 38.77 -13.00 -31.27
CA ARG A 167 39.53 -14.26 -31.53
C ARG A 167 40.07 -14.78 -30.19
N THR A 168 39.76 -16.04 -29.87
CA THR A 168 40.40 -16.76 -28.78
C THR A 168 41.91 -16.96 -29.10
N PRO A 169 42.82 -16.66 -28.19
CA PRO A 169 44.23 -17.00 -28.33
C PRO A 169 44.40 -18.51 -28.14
N LYS A 170 45.36 -19.08 -28.94
CA LYS A 170 45.87 -20.45 -28.80
C LYS A 170 46.67 -20.61 -27.52
#